data_7043a523629fb566fa71fbb022fa438b
#
_entry.id   7043a523629fb566fa71fbb022fa438b
#
_cell.length_a   1.000
_cell.length_b   1.000
_cell.length_c   1.000
_cell.angle_alpha   90.00
_cell.angle_beta   90.00
_cell.angle_gamma   90.00
#
_symmetry.space_group_name_H-M   'P 1'
#
loop_
_entity.id
_entity.type
_entity.pdbx_description
1 polymer ?
#
loop_
_entity_poly.entity_id
_entity_poly.type
_entity_poly.pdbx_seq_one_letter_code
_entity_poly.pdbx_strand_id
1 'polypeptide(L)'
;MAVQVAYQHPLDIDKRVAIGVSIPFNGTAVFNPIFITSDQIKSNIINYILTNKGEKLFQPNYGADLRRMIFENINENNLKALEIKLVNDLQDTFPSVEVQSLVFSQPTYQEYALQLDITYSFFSNDSQNIQIIL
;
A
#
# COMPACT_ATOMS: atom_id res chain seq x y z
N MET A 1 -2.42 -6.98 36.53
CA MET A 1 -1.57 -6.70 35.37
C MET A 1 -2.10 -7.47 34.18
N ALA A 2 -2.55 -6.76 33.16
CA ALA A 2 -2.89 -7.41 31.91
C ALA A 2 -1.56 -7.74 31.17
N VAL A 3 -1.31 -9.02 30.98
CA VAL A 3 -0.21 -9.46 30.11
C VAL A 3 -0.70 -9.26 28.68
N GLN A 4 -0.21 -8.23 27.99
CA GLN A 4 -0.37 -8.13 26.54
C GLN A 4 0.45 -9.26 25.91
N VAL A 5 -0.21 -10.31 25.48
CA VAL A 5 0.39 -11.27 24.58
C VAL A 5 0.54 -10.58 23.24
N ALA A 6 1.78 -10.23 22.89
CA ALA A 6 2.05 -9.70 21.55
C ALA A 6 1.71 -10.80 20.53
N TYR A 7 0.65 -10.57 19.75
CA TYR A 7 0.25 -11.50 18.71
C TYR A 7 1.26 -11.44 17.58
N GLN A 8 1.94 -12.55 17.34
CA GLN A 8 2.91 -12.67 16.26
C GLN A 8 2.29 -13.47 15.10
N HIS A 9 2.42 -12.95 13.89
CA HIS A 9 1.96 -13.67 12.72
C HIS A 9 2.76 -14.98 12.53
N PRO A 10 2.11 -16.10 12.16
CA PRO A 10 2.80 -17.39 12.00
C PRO A 10 4.02 -17.38 11.10
N LEU A 11 4.01 -16.57 10.04
CA LEU A 11 5.14 -16.42 9.11
C LEU A 11 6.34 -15.68 9.72
N ASP A 12 6.15 -14.95 10.82
CA ASP A 12 7.21 -14.19 11.49
C ASP A 12 7.97 -15.02 12.55
N ILE A 13 7.57 -16.27 12.76
CA ILE A 13 8.17 -17.15 13.77
C ILE A 13 9.63 -17.51 13.40
N ASP A 14 9.89 -17.79 12.13
CA ASP A 14 11.26 -18.07 11.67
C ASP A 14 11.85 -16.86 10.95
N LYS A 15 12.65 -16.10 11.69
CA LYS A 15 13.34 -14.89 11.19
C LYS A 15 14.44 -15.16 10.16
N ARG A 16 14.76 -16.42 9.88
CA ARG A 16 15.78 -16.79 8.89
C ARG A 16 15.21 -17.01 7.50
N VAL A 17 13.90 -17.12 7.40
CA VAL A 17 13.20 -17.31 6.12
C VAL A 17 12.63 -15.99 5.65
N ALA A 18 13.09 -15.53 4.49
CA ALA A 18 12.55 -14.34 3.85
C ALA A 18 11.16 -14.64 3.27
N ILE A 19 10.19 -13.76 3.51
CA ILE A 19 8.81 -13.91 3.03
C ILE A 19 8.49 -13.02 1.84
N GLY A 20 9.37 -12.10 1.49
CA GLY A 20 9.18 -11.22 0.34
C GLY A 20 10.35 -10.29 0.09
N VAL A 21 10.14 -9.32 -0.77
CA VAL A 21 11.12 -8.32 -1.20
C VAL A 21 10.56 -6.92 -1.00
N SER A 22 11.39 -6.02 -0.47
CA SER A 22 11.00 -4.64 -0.20
C SER A 22 10.80 -3.82 -1.49
N ILE A 23 9.79 -2.98 -1.48
CA ILE A 23 9.53 -1.98 -2.50
C ILE A 23 9.48 -0.59 -1.81
N PRO A 24 10.12 0.43 -2.37
CA PRO A 24 10.93 0.46 -3.59
C PRO A 24 12.31 -0.20 -3.43
N PHE A 25 12.92 -0.57 -4.55
CA PHE A 25 14.26 -1.14 -4.59
C PHE A 25 15.32 -0.04 -4.40
N ASN A 26 15.63 0.28 -3.16
CA ASN A 26 16.63 1.27 -2.80
C ASN A 26 17.67 0.65 -1.89
N GLY A 27 18.93 0.84 -2.20
CA GLY A 27 20.05 0.33 -1.45
C GLY A 27 21.15 -0.28 -2.31
N THR A 28 22.17 -0.84 -1.67
CA THR A 28 23.31 -1.48 -2.34
C THR A 28 22.98 -2.83 -2.96
N ALA A 29 21.92 -3.47 -2.53
CA ALA A 29 21.40 -4.72 -3.12
C ALA A 29 20.16 -4.43 -3.98
N VAL A 30 20.07 -5.13 -5.12
CA VAL A 30 18.91 -5.01 -6.02
C VAL A 30 17.63 -5.48 -5.34
N PHE A 31 17.74 -6.48 -4.47
CA PHE A 31 16.63 -7.03 -3.70
C PHE A 31 16.95 -7.01 -2.21
N ASN A 32 16.12 -6.32 -1.44
CA ASN A 32 16.18 -6.38 0.02
C ASN A 32 15.12 -7.36 0.52
N PRO A 33 15.52 -8.51 1.09
CA PRO A 33 14.55 -9.50 1.58
C PRO A 33 13.82 -8.96 2.81
N ILE A 34 12.54 -9.31 2.91
CA ILE A 34 11.67 -8.99 4.03
C ILE A 34 11.44 -10.24 4.87
N PHE A 35 11.53 -10.11 6.19
CA PHE A 35 11.36 -11.19 7.15
C PHE A 35 10.14 -10.99 8.08
N ILE A 36 9.44 -9.87 7.96
CA ILE A 36 8.29 -9.51 8.79
C ILE A 36 7.07 -9.30 7.90
N THR A 37 5.93 -9.90 8.27
CA THR A 37 4.69 -9.87 7.49
C THR A 37 4.14 -8.45 7.33
N SER A 38 4.25 -7.59 8.34
CA SER A 38 3.79 -6.20 8.25
C SER A 38 4.52 -5.40 7.17
N ASP A 39 5.82 -5.59 7.02
CA ASP A 39 6.62 -4.95 5.98
C ASP A 39 6.28 -5.50 4.59
N GLN A 40 5.98 -6.80 4.50
CA GLN A 40 5.54 -7.42 3.25
C GLN A 40 4.19 -6.88 2.79
N ILE A 41 3.25 -6.68 3.70
CA ILE A 41 1.94 -6.09 3.38
C ILE A 41 2.09 -4.65 2.90
N LYS A 42 2.93 -3.87 3.56
CA LYS A 42 3.25 -2.52 3.10
C LYS A 42 3.77 -2.51 1.66
N SER A 43 4.71 -3.37 1.35
CA SER A 43 5.28 -3.51 0.01
C SER A 43 4.23 -3.98 -1.01
N ASN A 44 3.34 -4.89 -0.63
CA ASN A 44 2.25 -5.37 -1.48
C ASN A 44 1.24 -4.25 -1.80
N ILE A 45 0.89 -3.43 -0.83
CA ILE A 45 -0.01 -2.29 -1.03
C ILE A 45 0.62 -1.27 -1.97
N ILE A 46 1.88 -0.92 -1.76
CA ILE A 46 2.61 0.01 -2.65
C ILE A 46 2.67 -0.53 -4.07
N ASN A 47 3.00 -1.81 -4.24
CA ASN A 47 3.05 -2.46 -5.54
C ASN A 47 1.69 -2.44 -6.24
N TYR A 48 0.61 -2.73 -5.51
CA TYR A 48 -0.75 -2.68 -6.06
C TYR A 48 -1.11 -1.28 -6.57
N ILE A 49 -0.81 -0.25 -5.80
CA ILE A 49 -1.12 1.15 -6.13
C ILE A 49 -0.33 1.62 -7.35
N LEU A 50 0.94 1.24 -7.44
CA LEU A 50 1.83 1.63 -8.55
C LEU A 50 1.62 0.79 -9.82
N THR A 51 0.88 -0.31 -9.75
CA THR A 51 0.61 -1.18 -10.90
C THR A 51 -0.63 -0.70 -11.65
N ASN A 52 -0.52 -0.55 -12.97
CA ASN A 52 -1.68 -0.31 -13.83
C ASN A 52 -2.33 -1.63 -14.23
N LYS A 53 -3.63 -1.59 -14.51
CA LYS A 53 -4.35 -2.76 -15.02
C LYS A 53 -3.76 -3.21 -16.36
N GLY A 54 -3.55 -4.51 -16.50
CA GLY A 54 -2.94 -5.11 -17.68
C GLY A 54 -1.42 -5.25 -17.64
N GLU A 55 -0.72 -4.66 -16.66
CA GLU A 55 0.74 -4.76 -16.53
C GLU A 55 1.22 -6.08 -15.92
N LYS A 56 0.41 -6.66 -15.02
CA LYS A 56 0.77 -7.91 -14.36
C LYS A 56 0.44 -9.11 -15.24
N LEU A 57 1.45 -9.93 -15.53
CA LEU A 57 1.28 -11.18 -16.29
C LEU A 57 0.29 -12.12 -15.58
N PHE A 58 -0.62 -12.72 -16.36
CA PHE A 58 -1.68 -13.63 -15.91
C PHE A 58 -2.74 -13.04 -14.97
N GLN A 59 -2.65 -11.75 -14.62
CA GLN A 59 -3.64 -11.05 -13.80
C GLN A 59 -3.96 -9.68 -14.39
N PRO A 60 -4.70 -9.59 -15.50
CA PRO A 60 -4.96 -8.32 -16.20
C PRO A 60 -5.82 -7.35 -15.39
N ASN A 61 -6.58 -7.82 -14.42
CA ASN A 61 -7.42 -6.98 -13.55
C ASN A 61 -6.72 -6.51 -12.26
N TYR A 62 -5.47 -6.94 -12.04
CA TYR A 62 -4.70 -6.52 -10.89
C TYR A 62 -4.13 -5.11 -11.08
N GLY A 63 -4.20 -4.30 -10.04
CA GLY A 63 -3.65 -2.96 -10.01
C GLY A 63 -4.71 -1.88 -9.79
N ALA A 64 -4.30 -0.78 -9.19
CA ALA A 64 -5.17 0.36 -8.90
C ALA A 64 -5.47 1.21 -10.14
N ASP A 65 -4.64 1.13 -11.17
CA ASP A 65 -4.73 1.95 -12.38
C ASP A 65 -4.75 3.47 -12.09
N LEU A 66 -4.09 3.85 -11.02
CA LEU A 66 -4.20 5.18 -10.42
C LEU A 66 -3.63 6.27 -11.33
N ARG A 67 -2.50 6.02 -11.96
CA ARG A 67 -1.86 6.99 -12.86
C ARG A 67 -2.76 7.39 -14.01
N ARG A 68 -3.42 6.41 -14.62
CA ARG A 68 -4.36 6.65 -15.71
C ARG A 68 -5.54 7.50 -15.25
N MET A 69 -6.11 7.21 -14.10
CA MET A 69 -7.26 7.94 -13.56
C MET A 69 -6.93 9.38 -13.19
N ILE A 70 -5.73 9.62 -12.67
CA ILE A 70 -5.25 10.98 -12.32
C ILE A 70 -5.07 11.83 -13.58
N PHE A 71 -4.51 11.27 -14.64
CA PHE A 71 -4.31 12.00 -15.90
C PHE A 71 -5.61 12.33 -16.64
N GLU A 72 -6.65 11.53 -16.45
CA GLU A 72 -7.92 11.74 -17.15
C GLU A 72 -8.79 12.86 -16.55
N ASN A 73 -8.74 13.08 -15.21
CA ASN A 73 -9.64 14.06 -14.56
C ASN A 73 -9.14 14.53 -13.18
N ILE A 74 -8.48 15.66 -13.10
CA ILE A 74 -8.11 16.29 -11.82
C ILE A 74 -9.15 17.34 -11.45
N ASN A 75 -10.27 16.91 -10.87
CA ASN A 75 -11.22 17.78 -10.17
C ASN A 75 -11.40 17.28 -8.74
N GLU A 76 -11.59 18.19 -7.76
CA GLU A 76 -11.75 17.82 -6.35
C GLU A 76 -12.86 16.78 -6.11
N ASN A 77 -13.96 16.88 -6.84
CA ASN A 77 -15.06 15.92 -6.75
C ASN A 77 -14.67 14.53 -7.28
N ASN A 78 -13.84 14.48 -8.30
CA ASN A 78 -13.36 13.23 -8.88
C ASN A 78 -12.30 12.57 -8.00
N LEU A 79 -11.50 13.36 -7.27
CA LEU A 79 -10.53 12.84 -6.29
C LEU A 79 -11.23 12.13 -5.14
N LYS A 80 -12.32 12.67 -4.61
CA LYS A 80 -13.10 12.01 -3.55
C LYS A 80 -13.74 10.69 -4.01
N ALA A 81 -14.27 10.67 -5.22
CA ALA A 81 -14.80 9.44 -5.81
C ALA A 81 -13.70 8.38 -6.01
N LEU A 82 -12.51 8.83 -6.42
CA LEU A 82 -11.34 7.97 -6.57
C LEU A 82 -10.84 7.43 -5.22
N GLU A 83 -10.85 8.24 -4.16
CA GLU A 83 -10.51 7.80 -2.81
C GLU A 83 -11.42 6.67 -2.35
N ILE A 84 -12.74 6.82 -2.50
CA ILE A 84 -13.71 5.80 -2.10
C ILE A 84 -13.52 4.51 -2.91
N LYS A 85 -13.34 4.63 -4.23
CA LYS A 85 -13.08 3.48 -5.09
C LYS A 85 -11.80 2.74 -4.69
N LEU A 86 -10.73 3.48 -4.44
CA LEU A 86 -9.45 2.91 -4.07
C LEU A 86 -9.49 2.20 -2.72
N VAL A 87 -10.21 2.75 -1.74
CA VAL A 87 -10.45 2.09 -0.44
C VAL A 87 -11.17 0.75 -0.64
N ASN A 88 -12.23 0.73 -1.43
CA ASN A 88 -12.96 -0.51 -1.71
C ASN A 88 -12.10 -1.54 -2.44
N ASP A 89 -11.35 -1.11 -3.44
CA ASP A 89 -10.45 -1.99 -4.21
C ASP A 89 -9.32 -2.57 -3.33
N LEU A 90 -8.78 -1.77 -2.41
CA LEU A 90 -7.76 -2.24 -1.45
C LEU A 90 -8.34 -3.23 -0.45
N GLN A 91 -9.53 -3.00 0.07
CA GLN A 91 -10.19 -3.93 0.99
C GLN A 91 -10.55 -5.26 0.32
N ASP A 92 -11.00 -5.22 -0.93
CA ASP A 92 -11.28 -6.42 -1.72
C ASP A 92 -10.02 -7.22 -2.04
N THR A 93 -8.93 -6.53 -2.35
CA THR A 93 -7.65 -7.17 -2.71
C THR A 93 -6.89 -7.68 -1.48
N PHE A 94 -6.96 -6.93 -0.38
CA PHE A 94 -6.28 -7.24 0.89
C PHE A 94 -7.28 -7.35 2.04
N PRO A 95 -8.03 -8.46 2.18
CA PRO A 95 -9.07 -8.60 3.20
C PRO A 95 -8.57 -8.52 4.65
N SER A 96 -7.29 -8.81 4.88
CA SER A 96 -6.64 -8.74 6.19
C SER A 96 -6.23 -7.32 6.61
N VAL A 97 -6.30 -6.37 5.69
CA VAL A 97 -5.95 -4.97 5.91
C VAL A 97 -7.22 -4.16 6.10
N GLU A 98 -7.26 -3.35 7.15
CA GLU A 98 -8.32 -2.37 7.38
C GLU A 98 -7.80 -0.98 7.03
N VAL A 99 -8.34 -0.39 5.98
CA VAL A 99 -7.99 0.98 5.56
C VAL A 99 -8.76 1.96 6.44
N GLN A 100 -8.04 2.73 7.25
CA GLN A 100 -8.62 3.73 8.15
C GLN A 100 -8.85 5.06 7.46
N SER A 101 -7.87 5.52 6.67
CA SER A 101 -7.99 6.73 5.88
C SER A 101 -7.15 6.66 4.62
N LEU A 102 -7.63 7.31 3.57
CA LEU A 102 -6.93 7.47 2.31
C LEU A 102 -7.24 8.87 1.79
N VAL A 103 -6.21 9.69 1.65
CA VAL A 103 -6.35 11.10 1.27
C VAL A 103 -5.35 11.46 0.18
N PHE A 104 -5.82 12.14 -0.85
CA PHE A 104 -4.96 12.80 -1.82
C PHE A 104 -4.66 14.23 -1.37
N SER A 105 -3.41 14.61 -1.41
CA SER A 105 -2.94 15.96 -1.12
C SER A 105 -1.95 16.44 -2.18
N GLN A 106 -1.80 17.75 -2.29
CA GLN A 106 -0.81 18.34 -3.18
C GLN A 106 0.40 18.77 -2.35
N PRO A 107 1.59 18.21 -2.61
CA PRO A 107 2.78 18.60 -1.85
C PRO A 107 3.19 20.05 -2.14
N THR A 108 3.61 20.77 -1.10
CA THR A 108 3.90 22.21 -1.14
C THR A 108 5.07 22.57 -2.09
N TYR A 109 5.94 21.62 -2.42
CA TYR A 109 7.15 21.88 -3.21
C TYR A 109 7.06 21.43 -4.67
N GLN A 110 5.96 20.82 -5.09
CA GLN A 110 5.78 20.33 -6.45
C GLN A 110 4.35 20.58 -6.91
N GLU A 111 4.15 21.61 -7.72
CA GLU A 111 2.82 22.02 -8.21
C GLU A 111 2.10 20.96 -9.04
N TYR A 112 2.83 20.00 -9.62
CA TYR A 112 2.28 18.97 -10.52
C TYR A 112 2.31 17.56 -9.92
N ALA A 113 2.73 17.42 -8.67
CA ALA A 113 2.75 16.13 -8.00
C ALA A 113 1.49 15.94 -7.14
N LEU A 114 1.01 14.72 -7.08
CA LEU A 114 -0.06 14.31 -6.18
C LEU A 114 0.52 13.36 -5.14
N GLN A 115 0.28 13.66 -3.87
CA GLN A 115 0.67 12.80 -2.76
C GLN A 115 -0.53 12.01 -2.29
N LEU A 116 -0.35 10.70 -2.15
CA LEU A 116 -1.33 9.79 -1.58
C LEU A 116 -0.86 9.37 -0.19
N ASP A 117 -1.67 9.67 0.82
CA ASP A 117 -1.47 9.25 2.20
C ASP A 117 -2.48 8.16 2.55
N ILE A 118 -2.00 6.99 2.92
CA ILE A 118 -2.82 5.84 3.32
C ILE A 118 -2.49 5.47 4.76
N THR A 119 -3.51 5.46 5.61
CA THR A 119 -3.41 4.92 6.96
C THR A 119 -4.22 3.63 7.03
N TYR A 120 -3.57 2.56 7.44
CA TYR A 120 -4.18 1.25 7.55
C TYR A 120 -3.72 0.52 8.81
N SER A 121 -4.47 -0.46 9.23
CA SER A 121 -4.09 -1.39 10.30
C SER A 121 -4.07 -2.82 9.77
N PHE A 122 -3.14 -3.60 10.30
CA PHE A 122 -3.00 -5.01 9.96
C PHE A 122 -2.73 -5.80 11.23
N PHE A 123 -3.59 -6.77 11.54
CA PHE A 123 -3.45 -7.78 12.57
C PHE A 123 -3.33 -7.28 14.02
N SER A 124 -2.87 -6.09 14.24
CA SER A 124 -2.79 -5.40 15.53
C SER A 124 -3.49 -4.04 15.41
N ASN A 125 -3.84 -3.45 16.53
CA ASN A 125 -4.43 -2.11 16.54
C ASN A 125 -3.44 -1.00 16.17
N ASP A 126 -2.23 -1.35 15.77
CA ASP A 126 -1.21 -0.39 15.37
C ASP A 126 -1.49 0.10 13.95
N SER A 127 -1.72 1.38 13.84
CA SER A 127 -1.90 2.04 12.53
C SER A 127 -0.55 2.25 11.85
N GLN A 128 -0.48 1.87 10.57
CA GLN A 128 0.65 2.10 9.70
C GLN A 128 0.29 3.17 8.67
N ASN A 129 1.27 3.97 8.28
CA ASN A 129 1.09 5.00 7.26
C ASN A 129 2.00 4.75 6.06
N ILE A 130 1.45 4.98 4.87
CA ILE A 130 2.19 4.94 3.60
C ILE A 130 1.97 6.27 2.90
N GLN A 131 3.07 6.89 2.46
CA GLN A 131 3.05 8.07 1.61
C GLN A 131 3.64 7.74 0.24
N ILE A 132 2.89 8.03 -0.81
CA ILE A 132 3.31 7.81 -2.19
C ILE A 132 3.17 9.12 -2.95
N ILE A 133 4.23 9.52 -3.64
CA ILE A 133 4.21 10.68 -4.54
C ILE A 133 4.07 10.15 -5.97
N LEU A 134 3.06 10.65 -6.65
CA LEU A 134 2.69 10.24 -8.00
C LEU A 134 3.09 11.29 -9.03
#